data_e52b5bdc0fd3d4e75af38dec0b5625e9
#
_entry.id   e52b5bdc0fd3d4e75af38dec0b5625e9
#
_cell.length_a   1.000
_cell.length_b   1.000
_cell.length_c   1.000
_cell.angle_alpha   90.00
_cell.angle_beta   90.00
_cell.angle_gamma   90.00
#
_symmetry.space_group_name_H-M   'P 1'
#
loop_
_entity.id
_entity.type
_entity.pdbx_description
1 polymer ?
#
loop_
_entity_poly.entity_id
_entity_poly.type
_entity_poly.pdbx_seq_one_letter_code
_entity_poly.pdbx_strand_id
1 'polypeptide(L)'
;MRPARLRGVYSLHVTEQTRTRRVALFPATFDPPTLGHLETIARGAAIFDEVVVAVYAEPAKATLFTVAERLALVEASVVELGVPNVRVRSYSAQLTVELARVEGAKALIRGLRAVSDFDYELQLAH
;
A
#
# COMPACT_ATOMS: atom_id res chain seq x y z
N MET A 1 -24.95 18.49 26.72
CA MET A 1 -24.63 17.37 25.85
C MET A 1 -23.86 17.81 24.61
N ARG A 2 -24.42 18.66 23.84
CA ARG A 2 -23.79 19.08 22.62
C ARG A 2 -22.44 19.76 22.82
N PRO A 3 -22.31 20.66 23.78
CA PRO A 3 -21.02 21.33 23.96
C PRO A 3 -19.89 20.38 24.29
N ALA A 4 -20.14 19.38 25.13
CA ALA A 4 -19.10 18.43 25.49
C ALA A 4 -18.71 17.57 24.28
N ARG A 5 -19.71 17.13 23.53
CA ARG A 5 -19.45 16.32 22.36
C ARG A 5 -18.69 17.11 21.31
N LEU A 6 -19.05 18.35 21.10
CA LEU A 6 -18.38 19.18 20.12
C LEU A 6 -16.92 19.42 20.50
N ARG A 7 -16.68 19.61 21.80
CA ARG A 7 -15.29 19.78 22.23
C ARG A 7 -14.46 18.54 22.00
N GLY A 8 -15.03 17.36 22.23
CA GLY A 8 -14.31 16.13 21.98
C GLY A 8 -13.97 15.96 20.52
N VAL A 9 -14.94 16.24 19.65
CA VAL A 9 -14.72 16.13 18.22
C VAL A 9 -13.66 17.12 17.76
N TYR A 10 -13.70 18.34 18.28
CA TYR A 10 -12.74 19.36 17.93
C TYR A 10 -11.33 18.95 18.33
N SER A 11 -11.18 18.40 19.53
CA SER A 11 -9.86 17.95 19.98
C SER A 11 -9.29 16.87 19.09
N LEU A 12 -10.11 15.88 18.70
CA LEU A 12 -9.67 14.82 17.82
C LEU A 12 -9.25 15.37 16.48
N HIS A 13 -9.98 16.31 15.95
CA HIS A 13 -9.66 16.91 14.66
C HIS A 13 -8.31 17.62 14.71
N VAL A 14 -8.05 18.38 15.75
CA VAL A 14 -6.77 19.07 15.90
C VAL A 14 -5.63 18.06 15.98
N THR A 15 -5.84 17.00 16.76
CA THR A 15 -4.81 15.97 16.90
C THR A 15 -4.47 15.32 15.56
N GLU A 16 -5.49 15.03 14.76
CA GLU A 16 -5.25 14.42 13.47
C GLU A 16 -4.55 15.34 12.50
N GLN A 17 -4.83 16.62 12.57
CA GLN A 17 -4.16 17.59 11.71
C GLN A 17 -2.68 17.67 11.98
N THR A 18 -2.26 17.41 13.21
CA THR A 18 -0.84 17.49 13.57
C THR A 18 -0.12 16.16 13.41
N ARG A 19 -0.86 15.07 13.19
CA ARG A 19 -0.28 13.75 13.07
C ARG A 19 0.24 13.52 11.66
N THR A 20 1.47 13.01 11.57
CA THR A 20 2.03 12.65 10.27
C THR A 20 1.31 11.43 9.73
N ARG A 21 0.84 11.52 8.49
CA ARG A 21 0.17 10.41 7.83
C ARG A 21 1.20 9.34 7.47
N ARG A 22 0.90 8.10 7.78
CA ARG A 22 1.78 6.97 7.52
C ARG A 22 1.28 6.21 6.30
N VAL A 23 2.04 6.31 5.22
CA VAL A 23 1.69 5.67 3.95
C VAL A 23 2.72 4.59 3.67
N ALA A 24 2.26 3.41 3.26
CA ALA A 24 3.13 2.33 2.85
C ALA A 24 2.92 2.04 1.37
N LEU A 25 4.00 1.67 0.69
CA LEU A 25 3.98 1.30 -0.72
C LEU A 25 4.21 -0.19 -0.84
N PHE A 26 3.35 -0.87 -1.61
CA PHE A 26 3.50 -2.28 -1.89
C PHE A 26 3.63 -2.49 -3.40
N PRO A 27 4.85 -2.50 -3.92
CA PRO A 27 5.06 -2.70 -5.36
C PRO A 27 5.28 -4.16 -5.69
N ALA A 28 4.68 -4.63 -6.76
CA ALA A 28 4.91 -5.98 -7.27
C ALA A 28 4.34 -6.08 -8.68
N THR A 29 4.57 -7.22 -9.31
CA THR A 29 4.05 -7.46 -10.64
C THR A 29 2.58 -7.88 -10.62
N PHE A 30 2.18 -8.67 -9.65
CA PHE A 30 0.80 -9.16 -9.48
C PHE A 30 0.30 -9.88 -10.74
N ASP A 31 0.95 -10.97 -11.09
CA ASP A 31 0.69 -11.65 -12.37
C ASP A 31 0.30 -13.12 -12.18
N PRO A 32 -0.89 -13.45 -11.67
CA PRO A 32 -1.90 -12.56 -11.12
C PRO A 32 -1.66 -12.29 -9.64
N PRO A 33 -2.49 -11.46 -8.99
CA PRO A 33 -2.41 -11.35 -7.54
C PRO A 33 -2.78 -12.68 -6.89
N THR A 34 -2.16 -12.98 -5.77
CA THR A 34 -2.37 -14.23 -5.04
C THR A 34 -2.97 -13.95 -3.68
N LEU A 35 -3.40 -15.02 -3.00
CA LEU A 35 -3.90 -14.87 -1.63
C LEU A 35 -2.83 -14.29 -0.72
N GLY A 36 -1.56 -14.63 -0.95
CA GLY A 36 -0.47 -14.04 -0.19
C GLY A 36 -0.38 -12.54 -0.38
N HIS A 37 -0.56 -12.07 -1.61
CA HIS A 37 -0.61 -10.63 -1.87
C HIS A 37 -1.74 -9.98 -1.11
N LEU A 38 -2.92 -10.58 -1.15
CA LEU A 38 -4.10 -10.00 -0.51
C LEU A 38 -3.95 -9.98 1.01
N GLU A 39 -3.37 -11.03 1.58
CA GLU A 39 -3.12 -11.05 3.00
C GLU A 39 -2.15 -9.95 3.41
N THR A 40 -1.11 -9.75 2.62
CA THR A 40 -0.14 -8.70 2.87
C THR A 40 -0.79 -7.32 2.80
N ILE A 41 -1.65 -7.12 1.80
CA ILE A 41 -2.38 -5.85 1.68
C ILE A 41 -3.26 -5.61 2.89
N ALA A 42 -4.00 -6.63 3.32
CA ALA A 42 -4.89 -6.50 4.47
C ALA A 42 -4.12 -6.16 5.74
N ARG A 43 -2.98 -6.82 5.95
CA ARG A 43 -2.16 -6.54 7.12
C ARG A 43 -1.58 -5.14 7.08
N GLY A 44 -1.11 -4.71 5.92
CA GLY A 44 -0.61 -3.36 5.76
C GLY A 44 -1.69 -2.32 6.02
N ALA A 45 -2.88 -2.57 5.52
CA ALA A 45 -4.01 -1.65 5.71
C ALA A 45 -4.38 -1.50 7.18
N ALA A 46 -4.15 -2.55 7.98
CA ALA A 46 -4.43 -2.50 9.41
C ALA A 46 -3.38 -1.70 10.18
N ILE A 47 -2.18 -1.57 9.63
CA ILE A 47 -1.06 -0.93 10.32
C ILE A 47 -0.87 0.52 9.88
N PHE A 48 -1.03 0.79 8.60
CA PHE A 48 -0.75 2.10 8.03
C PHE A 48 -2.03 2.87 7.77
N ASP A 49 -1.91 4.19 7.67
CA ASP A 49 -3.06 5.04 7.34
C ASP A 49 -3.51 4.81 5.91
N GLU A 50 -2.57 4.49 5.04
CA GLU A 50 -2.89 4.18 3.66
C GLU A 50 -1.86 3.20 3.09
N VAL A 51 -2.31 2.29 2.26
CA VAL A 51 -1.42 1.41 1.49
C VAL A 51 -1.63 1.72 0.02
N VAL A 52 -0.53 2.01 -0.68
CA VAL A 52 -0.55 2.20 -2.12
C VAL A 52 -0.01 0.92 -2.75
N VAL A 53 -0.88 0.20 -3.43
CA VAL A 53 -0.51 -1.01 -4.16
C VAL A 53 -0.09 -0.59 -5.56
N ALA A 54 1.16 -0.84 -5.91
CA ALA A 54 1.73 -0.39 -7.17
C ALA A 54 1.99 -1.58 -8.08
N VAL A 55 1.28 -1.65 -9.20
CA VAL A 55 1.38 -2.74 -10.16
C VAL A 55 2.42 -2.36 -11.22
N TYR A 56 3.49 -3.14 -11.31
CA TYR A 56 4.57 -2.81 -12.22
C TYR A 56 4.16 -3.07 -13.67
N ALA A 57 4.28 -2.04 -14.50
CA ALA A 57 3.80 -2.09 -15.88
C ALA A 57 4.75 -2.78 -16.84
N GLU A 58 6.06 -2.75 -16.53
CA GLU A 58 7.09 -3.19 -17.48
C GLU A 58 8.07 -4.19 -16.85
N PRO A 59 7.58 -5.35 -16.40
CA PRO A 59 8.49 -6.35 -15.84
C PRO A 59 9.45 -6.89 -16.91
N ALA A 60 10.64 -7.33 -16.46
CA ALA A 60 11.66 -7.83 -17.37
C ALA A 60 11.25 -9.09 -18.08
N LYS A 61 10.38 -9.89 -17.46
CA LYS A 61 9.90 -11.13 -18.03
C LYS A 61 8.48 -10.97 -18.56
N ALA A 62 8.13 -11.79 -19.55
CA ALA A 62 6.77 -11.81 -20.05
C ALA A 62 5.81 -12.19 -18.95
N THR A 63 4.65 -11.56 -18.94
CA THR A 63 3.61 -11.81 -17.93
C THR A 63 2.47 -12.61 -18.52
N LEU A 64 1.71 -13.27 -17.65
CA LEU A 64 0.49 -13.98 -18.06
C LEU A 64 -0.59 -13.01 -18.47
N PHE A 65 -0.67 -11.87 -17.78
CA PHE A 65 -1.70 -10.87 -17.99
C PHE A 65 -1.09 -9.52 -18.32
N THR A 66 -1.80 -8.73 -19.10
CA THR A 66 -1.35 -7.36 -19.40
C THR A 66 -1.41 -6.51 -18.14
N VAL A 67 -0.75 -5.36 -18.17
CA VAL A 67 -0.79 -4.46 -17.01
C VAL A 67 -2.25 -4.04 -16.72
N ALA A 68 -3.05 -3.80 -17.76
CA ALA A 68 -4.45 -3.42 -17.56
C ALA A 68 -5.23 -4.54 -16.86
N GLU A 69 -4.99 -5.78 -17.28
CA GLU A 69 -5.66 -6.92 -16.66
C GLU A 69 -5.21 -7.11 -15.24
N ARG A 70 -3.91 -6.99 -14.98
CA ARG A 70 -3.38 -7.15 -13.61
C ARG A 70 -3.91 -6.06 -12.70
N LEU A 71 -3.95 -4.84 -13.19
CA LEU A 71 -4.48 -3.72 -12.43
C LEU A 71 -5.95 -3.97 -12.06
N ALA A 72 -6.74 -4.41 -13.03
CA ALA A 72 -8.16 -4.70 -12.79
C ALA A 72 -8.35 -5.83 -11.78
N LEU A 73 -7.51 -6.86 -11.86
CA LEU A 73 -7.58 -7.98 -10.91
C LEU A 73 -7.26 -7.53 -9.49
N VAL A 74 -6.24 -6.69 -9.35
CA VAL A 74 -5.88 -6.17 -8.03
C VAL A 74 -6.98 -5.29 -7.49
N GLU A 75 -7.53 -4.41 -8.33
CA GLU A 75 -8.61 -3.53 -7.88
C GLU A 75 -9.83 -4.31 -7.43
N ALA A 76 -10.22 -5.33 -8.19
CA ALA A 76 -11.35 -6.17 -7.81
C ALA A 76 -11.09 -6.89 -6.49
N SER A 77 -9.87 -7.37 -6.31
CA SER A 77 -9.50 -8.07 -5.08
C SER A 77 -9.53 -7.15 -3.88
N VAL A 78 -9.06 -5.91 -4.05
CA VAL A 78 -9.08 -4.92 -2.97
C VAL A 78 -10.52 -4.58 -2.57
N VAL A 79 -11.41 -4.46 -3.56
CA VAL A 79 -12.82 -4.23 -3.27
C VAL A 79 -13.39 -5.39 -2.45
N GLU A 80 -13.05 -6.61 -2.81
CA GLU A 80 -13.50 -7.79 -2.09
C GLU A 80 -13.00 -7.83 -0.65
N LEU A 81 -11.78 -7.35 -0.42
CA LEU A 81 -11.24 -7.27 0.93
C LEU A 81 -12.03 -6.31 1.82
N GLY A 82 -12.67 -5.33 1.22
CA GLY A 82 -13.47 -4.37 1.98
C GLY A 82 -12.67 -3.40 2.80
N VAL A 83 -11.40 -3.17 2.46
CA VAL A 83 -10.54 -2.21 3.18
C VAL A 83 -10.60 -0.88 2.47
N PRO A 84 -10.91 0.22 3.20
CA PRO A 84 -11.13 1.52 2.57
C PRO A 84 -9.85 2.32 2.34
N ASN A 85 -8.74 1.94 2.95
CA ASN A 85 -7.52 2.73 2.91
C ASN A 85 -6.44 2.13 2.00
N VAL A 86 -6.87 1.51 0.90
CA VAL A 86 -5.95 0.95 -0.09
C VAL A 86 -6.21 1.62 -1.42
N ARG A 87 -5.15 2.11 -2.03
CA ARG A 87 -5.21 2.74 -3.34
C ARG A 87 -4.34 1.92 -4.29
N VAL A 88 -4.82 1.72 -5.52
CA VAL A 88 -4.12 0.89 -6.51
C VAL A 88 -3.70 1.77 -7.68
N ARG A 89 -2.47 1.59 -8.14
CA ARG A 89 -1.98 2.29 -9.31
C ARG A 89 -0.95 1.45 -10.05
N SER A 90 -0.72 1.76 -11.30
CA SER A 90 0.38 1.18 -12.06
C SER A 90 1.57 2.13 -12.02
N TYR A 91 2.76 1.60 -12.29
CA TYR A 91 3.95 2.42 -12.40
C TYR A 91 4.91 1.76 -13.39
N SER A 92 5.81 2.56 -13.98
CA SER A 92 6.77 2.07 -14.95
C SER A 92 8.04 2.89 -14.90
N ALA A 93 9.15 2.26 -15.26
CA ALA A 93 10.42 2.94 -15.50
C ALA A 93 10.93 3.76 -14.32
N GLN A 94 10.49 3.46 -13.11
CA GLN A 94 10.91 4.18 -11.90
C GLN A 94 11.53 3.21 -10.90
N LEU A 95 12.53 3.70 -10.20
CA LEU A 95 13.04 2.97 -9.07
C LEU A 95 12.01 2.99 -7.95
N THR A 96 11.93 1.89 -7.21
CA THR A 96 10.95 1.77 -6.14
C THR A 96 11.08 2.91 -5.12
N VAL A 97 12.32 3.30 -4.82
CA VAL A 97 12.56 4.38 -3.86
C VAL A 97 11.98 5.69 -4.36
N GLU A 98 12.14 5.96 -5.66
CA GLU A 98 11.62 7.19 -6.23
C GLU A 98 10.10 7.20 -6.23
N LEU A 99 9.49 6.06 -6.55
CA LEU A 99 8.04 5.95 -6.49
C LEU A 99 7.54 6.17 -5.07
N ALA A 100 8.23 5.60 -4.09
CA ALA A 100 7.86 5.79 -2.70
C ALA A 100 7.88 7.26 -2.32
N ARG A 101 8.88 8.00 -2.80
CA ARG A 101 8.95 9.43 -2.51
C ARG A 101 7.79 10.19 -3.14
N VAL A 102 7.46 9.88 -4.39
CA VAL A 102 6.36 10.55 -5.08
C VAL A 102 5.04 10.29 -4.36
N GLU A 103 4.84 9.08 -3.86
CA GLU A 103 3.61 8.72 -3.17
C GLU A 103 3.61 9.17 -1.71
N GLY A 104 4.73 9.69 -1.22
CA GLY A 104 4.83 10.08 0.18
C GLY A 104 4.91 8.91 1.13
N ALA A 105 5.37 7.77 0.63
CA ALA A 105 5.41 6.56 1.45
C ALA A 105 6.59 6.60 2.42
N LYS A 106 6.34 6.13 3.64
CA LYS A 106 7.36 6.03 4.68
C LYS A 106 7.85 4.61 4.84
N ALA A 107 7.18 3.64 4.25
CA ALA A 107 7.53 2.23 4.39
C ALA A 107 7.32 1.53 3.07
N LEU A 108 8.10 0.48 2.87
CA LEU A 108 8.02 -0.37 1.69
C LEU A 108 7.61 -1.75 2.14
N ILE A 109 6.52 -2.26 1.57
CA ILE A 109 6.03 -3.59 1.89
C ILE A 109 6.39 -4.51 0.74
N ARG A 110 6.88 -5.70 1.06
CA ARG A 110 7.22 -6.70 0.08
C ARG A 110 6.65 -8.04 0.53
N GLY A 111 6.37 -8.92 -0.44
CA GLY A 111 5.94 -10.27 -0.11
C GLY A 111 7.11 -11.03 0.49
N LEU A 112 7.05 -11.27 1.79
CA LEU A 112 8.16 -11.86 2.53
C LEU A 112 7.93 -13.35 2.70
N ARG A 113 8.98 -14.13 2.46
CA ARG A 113 8.92 -15.57 2.64
C ARG A 113 9.60 -16.02 3.91
N ALA A 114 10.45 -15.15 4.47
CA ALA A 114 11.19 -15.47 5.67
C ALA A 114 11.51 -14.18 6.41
N VAL A 115 11.85 -14.34 7.71
CA VAL A 115 12.20 -13.19 8.54
C VAL A 115 13.41 -12.46 7.99
N SER A 116 14.38 -13.21 7.44
CA SER A 116 15.56 -12.60 6.87
C SER A 116 15.21 -11.68 5.70
N ASP A 117 14.21 -12.05 4.91
CA ASP A 117 13.75 -11.18 3.83
C ASP A 117 13.18 -9.90 4.38
N PHE A 118 12.44 -9.99 5.47
CA PHE A 118 11.85 -8.83 6.10
C PHE A 118 12.93 -7.84 6.57
N ASP A 119 13.95 -8.35 7.23
CA ASP A 119 15.05 -7.52 7.69
C ASP A 119 15.74 -6.81 6.54
N TYR A 120 15.97 -7.54 5.47
CA TYR A 120 16.63 -6.99 4.29
C TYR A 120 15.78 -5.87 3.67
N GLU A 121 14.48 -6.09 3.54
CA GLU A 121 13.59 -5.10 2.94
C GLU A 121 13.48 -3.85 3.81
N LEU A 122 13.51 -4.00 5.11
CA LEU A 122 13.53 -2.86 6.02
C LEU A 122 14.75 -2.00 5.79
N GLN A 123 15.91 -2.63 5.59
CA GLN A 123 17.13 -1.89 5.32
C GLN A 123 17.04 -1.11 4.02
N LEU A 124 16.42 -1.69 3.01
CA LEU A 124 16.24 -1.01 1.73
C LEU A 124 15.28 0.16 1.83
N ALA A 125 14.34 0.11 2.75
CA ALA A 125 13.34 1.15 2.91
C ALA A 125 13.91 2.40 3.58
N HIS A 126 15.05 2.27 4.24
CA HIS A 126 15.73 3.39 4.89
C HIS A 126 16.70 4.05 3.93
#